data_55ed9ec83a469c4852fa2fd3434f5c37
#
_entry.id   55ed9ec83a469c4852fa2fd3434f5c37
#
_cell.length_a   1.000
_cell.length_b   1.000
_cell.length_c   1.000
_cell.angle_alpha   90.00
_cell.angle_beta   90.00
_cell.angle_gamma   90.00
#
_symmetry.space_group_name_H-M   'P 1'
#
loop_
_entity.id
_entity.type
_entity.pdbx_description
1 polymer ?
#
loop_
_entity_poly.entity_id
_entity_poly.type
_entity_poly.pdbx_seq_one_letter_code
_entity_poly.pdbx_strand_id
1 'polypeptide(L)'
;AKELNVDPSCFGFLGTSAGAHLAAVGAMKSQAKLLVGYSGIYDLQKAKITAKTKDAQRIAYFDQLNPKTLAAVSPINLIPKKNVPACLLVCGTYDLTVECEQSKLFAEAVKQKGGKIVLDIYPFYDHSLSSKGSDKMEEIFFKSVEFIQKNLK
;
A
#
# COMPACT_ATOMS: atom_id res chain seq x y z
N ALA A 1 -18.66 18.29 2.90
CA ALA A 1 -18.11 18.74 1.61
C ALA A 1 -18.41 20.21 1.36
N LYS A 2 -19.68 20.67 1.46
CA LYS A 2 -20.04 22.07 1.23
C LYS A 2 -19.34 23.05 2.18
N GLU A 3 -19.24 22.73 3.47
CA GLU A 3 -18.57 23.55 4.48
C GLU A 3 -17.07 23.69 4.27
N LEU A 4 -16.44 22.64 3.70
CA LEU A 4 -14.98 22.60 3.46
C LEU A 4 -14.60 22.99 2.02
N ASN A 5 -15.58 23.31 1.18
CA ASN A 5 -15.38 23.60 -0.25
C ASN A 5 -14.56 22.54 -0.98
N VAL A 6 -14.82 21.24 -0.71
CA VAL A 6 -14.14 20.12 -1.34
C VAL A 6 -15.08 19.36 -2.28
N ASP A 7 -14.54 18.85 -3.38
CA ASP A 7 -15.25 17.97 -4.30
C ASP A 7 -15.26 16.53 -3.73
N PRO A 8 -16.44 15.98 -3.35
CA PRO A 8 -16.54 14.64 -2.80
C PRO A 8 -16.23 13.53 -3.81
N SER A 9 -16.16 13.83 -5.10
CA SER A 9 -15.78 12.88 -6.16
C SER A 9 -14.27 12.84 -6.40
N CYS A 10 -13.52 13.78 -5.80
CA CYS A 10 -12.08 13.94 -5.98
C CYS A 10 -11.35 13.59 -4.68
N PHE A 11 -11.10 12.30 -4.45
CA PHE A 11 -10.42 11.81 -3.25
C PHE A 11 -9.49 10.63 -3.54
N GLY A 12 -8.58 10.39 -2.62
CA GLY A 12 -7.65 9.27 -2.64
C GLY A 12 -7.35 8.77 -1.23
N PHE A 13 -6.57 7.71 -1.15
CA PHE A 13 -6.16 7.13 0.11
C PHE A 13 -4.64 7.12 0.22
N LEU A 14 -4.15 7.41 1.41
CA LEU A 14 -2.73 7.29 1.78
C LEU A 14 -2.62 6.52 3.09
N GLY A 15 -1.64 5.64 3.18
CA GLY A 15 -1.39 4.90 4.41
C GLY A 15 -0.02 4.26 4.45
N THR A 16 0.40 3.87 5.67
CA THR A 16 1.64 3.13 5.92
C THR A 16 1.36 1.83 6.64
N SER A 17 2.11 0.76 6.34
CA SER A 17 2.01 -0.55 7.00
C SER A 17 0.57 -1.09 6.97
N ALA A 18 -0.01 -1.41 8.12
CA ALA A 18 -1.43 -1.79 8.25
C ALA A 18 -2.38 -0.69 7.72
N GLY A 19 -2.01 0.60 7.85
CA GLY A 19 -2.75 1.72 7.28
C GLY A 19 -2.73 1.71 5.75
N ALA A 20 -1.64 1.26 5.11
CA ALA A 20 -1.57 1.08 3.67
C ALA A 20 -2.48 -0.06 3.19
N HIS A 21 -2.61 -1.14 3.99
CA HIS A 21 -3.59 -2.19 3.74
C HIS A 21 -5.02 -1.63 3.74
N LEU A 22 -5.39 -0.89 4.78
CA LEU A 22 -6.73 -0.29 4.89
C LEU A 22 -6.98 0.74 3.78
N ALA A 23 -5.99 1.57 3.47
CA ALA A 23 -6.02 2.52 2.37
C ALA A 23 -6.25 1.82 1.02
N ALA A 24 -5.57 0.71 0.78
CA ALA A 24 -5.73 -0.07 -0.44
C ALA A 24 -7.11 -0.73 -0.52
N VAL A 25 -7.62 -1.32 0.57
CA VAL A 25 -9.00 -1.84 0.62
C VAL A 25 -10.00 -0.74 0.31
N GLY A 26 -9.86 0.45 0.94
CA GLY A 26 -10.72 1.60 0.70
C GLY A 26 -10.67 2.07 -0.76
N ALA A 27 -9.46 2.22 -1.32
CA ALA A 27 -9.26 2.65 -2.69
C ALA A 27 -9.87 1.67 -3.72
N MET A 28 -9.65 0.37 -3.53
CA MET A 28 -10.14 -0.66 -4.47
C MET A 28 -11.66 -0.88 -4.39
N LYS A 29 -12.29 -0.55 -3.26
CA LYS A 29 -13.76 -0.70 -3.05
C LYS A 29 -14.56 0.59 -3.28
N SER A 30 -13.90 1.69 -3.55
CA SER A 30 -14.55 2.99 -3.77
C SER A 30 -14.28 3.52 -5.18
N GLN A 31 -14.67 4.78 -5.42
CA GLN A 31 -14.33 5.51 -6.64
C GLN A 31 -13.13 6.44 -6.44
N ALA A 32 -12.20 6.06 -5.56
CA ALA A 32 -10.99 6.82 -5.31
C ALA A 32 -10.18 7.02 -6.60
N LYS A 33 -9.57 8.17 -6.75
CA LYS A 33 -8.72 8.51 -7.88
C LYS A 33 -7.32 7.91 -7.74
N LEU A 34 -6.83 7.80 -6.50
CA LEU A 34 -5.48 7.33 -6.23
C LEU A 34 -5.33 6.59 -4.89
N LEU A 35 -4.23 5.83 -4.82
CA LEU A 35 -3.70 5.18 -3.63
C LEU A 35 -2.22 5.52 -3.49
N VAL A 36 -1.80 5.95 -2.30
CA VAL A 36 -0.39 6.01 -1.90
C VAL A 36 -0.18 5.04 -0.73
N GLY A 37 0.70 4.07 -0.90
CA GLY A 37 0.94 3.04 0.11
C GLY A 37 2.42 2.86 0.43
N TYR A 38 2.78 3.01 1.71
CA TYR A 38 4.13 2.80 2.21
C TYR A 38 4.22 1.51 3.00
N SER A 39 5.17 0.63 2.65
CA SER A 39 5.45 -0.63 3.35
C SER A 39 4.17 -1.43 3.64
N GLY A 40 3.25 -1.51 2.67
CA GLY A 40 1.91 -2.04 2.86
C GLY A 40 1.78 -3.55 2.68
N ILE A 41 0.75 -4.12 3.31
CA ILE A 41 0.36 -5.53 3.18
C ILE A 41 -0.78 -5.60 2.16
N TYR A 42 -0.59 -6.27 1.04
CA TYR A 42 -1.56 -6.29 -0.05
C TYR A 42 -2.14 -7.69 -0.36
N ASP A 43 -1.43 -8.74 0.07
CA ASP A 43 -1.88 -10.13 0.01
C ASP A 43 -1.69 -10.79 1.38
N LEU A 44 -2.76 -10.89 2.15
CA LEU A 44 -2.72 -11.46 3.50
C LEU A 44 -2.47 -12.96 3.50
N GLN A 45 -2.81 -13.68 2.41
CA GLN A 45 -2.56 -15.12 2.30
C GLN A 45 -1.07 -15.41 2.09
N LYS A 46 -0.35 -14.48 1.46
CA LYS A 46 1.09 -14.58 1.17
C LYS A 46 1.96 -13.75 2.12
N ALA A 47 1.34 -12.98 3.04
CA ALA A 47 2.08 -12.17 3.97
C ALA A 47 3.01 -13.04 4.82
N LYS A 48 4.29 -12.97 4.53
CA LYS A 48 5.34 -13.51 5.40
C LYS A 48 5.77 -12.39 6.33
N ILE A 49 5.23 -12.43 7.53
CA ILE A 49 5.68 -11.54 8.59
C ILE A 49 6.89 -12.25 9.20
N THR A 50 8.09 -11.67 9.06
CA THR A 50 9.28 -12.29 9.62
C THR A 50 9.21 -12.28 11.14
N ALA A 51 9.33 -13.46 11.74
CA ALA A 51 9.21 -13.71 13.19
C ALA A 51 10.28 -13.02 14.07
N LYS A 52 11.14 -12.19 13.48
CA LYS A 52 12.15 -11.40 14.21
C LYS A 52 11.59 -10.15 14.88
N THR A 53 10.36 -9.75 14.55
CA THR A 53 9.68 -8.65 15.22
C THR A 53 8.96 -9.19 16.46
N LYS A 54 8.91 -8.38 17.52
CA LYS A 54 8.19 -8.68 18.79
C LYS A 54 6.67 -8.93 18.60
N ASP A 55 6.20 -9.00 17.37
CA ASP A 55 4.80 -9.14 16.96
C ASP A 55 4.41 -10.58 16.58
N ALA A 56 5.09 -11.59 17.12
CA ALA A 56 4.70 -13.00 16.93
C ALA A 56 3.22 -13.27 17.25
N GLN A 57 2.62 -12.48 18.14
CA GLN A 57 1.19 -12.59 18.46
C GLN A 57 0.28 -12.15 17.30
N ARG A 58 0.68 -11.14 16.51
CA ARG A 58 -0.08 -10.73 15.30
C ARG A 58 -0.02 -11.81 14.22
N ILE A 59 1.14 -12.44 14.06
CA ILE A 59 1.33 -13.53 13.10
C ILE A 59 0.40 -14.68 13.48
N ALA A 60 0.43 -15.11 14.75
CA ALA A 60 -0.45 -16.16 15.24
C ALA A 60 -1.95 -15.81 15.07
N TYR A 61 -2.33 -14.54 15.16
CA TYR A 61 -3.69 -14.09 14.88
C TYR A 61 -4.07 -14.26 13.41
N PHE A 62 -3.21 -13.87 12.47
CA PHE A 62 -3.46 -14.04 11.03
C PHE A 62 -3.49 -15.53 10.63
N ASP A 63 -2.64 -16.37 11.23
CA ASP A 63 -2.60 -17.80 10.97
C ASP A 63 -3.88 -18.53 11.41
N GLN A 64 -4.61 -17.98 12.37
CA GLN A 64 -5.90 -18.51 12.85
C GLN A 64 -7.08 -18.09 11.94
N LEU A 65 -6.91 -17.12 11.05
CA LEU A 65 -7.98 -16.67 10.19
C LEU A 65 -8.21 -17.63 9.03
N ASN A 66 -9.48 -17.83 8.69
CA ASN A 66 -9.86 -18.65 7.55
C ASN A 66 -9.26 -18.08 6.25
N PRO A 67 -8.59 -18.90 5.41
CA PRO A 67 -8.00 -18.46 4.16
C PRO A 67 -8.97 -17.72 3.22
N LYS A 68 -10.26 -18.09 3.22
CA LYS A 68 -11.29 -17.39 2.44
C LYS A 68 -11.51 -15.95 2.94
N THR A 69 -11.49 -15.76 4.25
CA THR A 69 -11.59 -14.42 4.87
C THR A 69 -10.37 -13.58 4.51
N LEU A 70 -9.17 -14.15 4.64
CA LEU A 70 -7.92 -13.46 4.26
C LEU A 70 -7.94 -13.04 2.78
N ALA A 71 -8.38 -13.94 1.89
CA ALA A 71 -8.52 -13.62 0.47
C ALA A 71 -9.52 -12.49 0.22
N ALA A 72 -10.67 -12.51 0.90
CA ALA A 72 -11.74 -11.54 0.72
C ALA A 72 -11.37 -10.11 1.15
N VAL A 73 -10.41 -9.97 2.07
CA VAL A 73 -9.93 -8.66 2.54
C VAL A 73 -8.53 -8.30 2.04
N SER A 74 -7.91 -9.15 1.21
CA SER A 74 -6.61 -8.85 0.58
C SER A 74 -6.78 -7.87 -0.58
N PRO A 75 -6.16 -6.67 -0.54
CA PRO A 75 -6.27 -5.67 -1.60
C PRO A 75 -6.03 -6.21 -3.00
N ILE A 76 -5.10 -7.13 -3.17
CA ILE A 76 -4.76 -7.74 -4.47
C ILE A 76 -5.95 -8.42 -5.15
N ASN A 77 -6.89 -8.96 -4.36
CA ASN A 77 -8.10 -9.61 -4.85
C ASN A 77 -9.26 -8.63 -5.06
N LEU A 78 -9.10 -7.38 -4.64
CA LEU A 78 -10.15 -6.35 -4.70
C LEU A 78 -9.96 -5.38 -5.86
N ILE A 79 -8.89 -5.51 -6.65
CA ILE A 79 -8.60 -4.62 -7.78
C ILE A 79 -9.76 -4.66 -8.77
N PRO A 80 -10.42 -3.51 -9.04
CA PRO A 80 -11.59 -3.47 -9.90
C PRO A 80 -11.23 -3.75 -11.36
N LYS A 81 -12.21 -4.21 -12.13
CA LYS A 81 -12.03 -4.47 -13.57
C LYS A 81 -11.94 -3.18 -14.42
N LYS A 82 -12.45 -2.07 -13.92
CA LYS A 82 -12.46 -0.76 -14.58
C LYS A 82 -12.19 0.33 -13.53
N ASN A 83 -11.69 1.46 -13.97
CA ASN A 83 -11.42 2.61 -13.11
C ASN A 83 -10.50 2.27 -11.92
N VAL A 84 -9.44 1.50 -12.21
CA VAL A 84 -8.42 1.18 -11.21
C VAL A 84 -7.77 2.49 -10.74
N PRO A 85 -7.73 2.77 -9.43
CA PRO A 85 -7.05 3.96 -8.92
C PRO A 85 -5.59 4.01 -9.36
N ALA A 86 -5.06 5.21 -9.63
CA ALA A 86 -3.62 5.36 -9.82
C ALA A 86 -2.89 5.04 -8.51
N CYS A 87 -1.86 4.20 -8.55
CA CYS A 87 -1.17 3.73 -7.35
C CYS A 87 0.29 4.21 -7.32
N LEU A 88 0.73 4.71 -6.16
CA LEU A 88 2.13 4.86 -5.79
C LEU A 88 2.41 3.96 -4.60
N LEU A 89 3.35 3.03 -4.77
CA LEU A 89 3.78 2.12 -3.71
C LEU A 89 5.25 2.35 -3.41
N VAL A 90 5.58 2.39 -2.13
CA VAL A 90 6.96 2.58 -1.66
C VAL A 90 7.31 1.47 -0.69
N CYS A 91 8.46 0.83 -0.86
CA CYS A 91 8.95 -0.20 0.07
C CYS A 91 10.47 -0.21 0.17
N GLY A 92 10.98 -0.65 1.31
CA GLY A 92 12.40 -0.87 1.57
C GLY A 92 12.80 -2.34 1.39
N THR A 93 14.01 -2.61 0.87
CA THR A 93 14.46 -3.99 0.67
C THR A 93 14.90 -4.67 1.97
N TYR A 94 15.15 -3.91 3.04
CA TYR A 94 15.48 -4.41 4.39
C TYR A 94 14.27 -4.34 5.34
N ASP A 95 13.07 -4.20 4.79
CA ASP A 95 11.86 -4.32 5.59
C ASP A 95 11.68 -5.77 6.04
N LEU A 96 11.93 -6.01 7.34
CA LEU A 96 11.78 -7.33 7.98
C LEU A 96 10.40 -7.53 8.61
N THR A 97 9.53 -6.51 8.55
CA THR A 97 8.17 -6.55 9.08
C THR A 97 7.17 -6.88 7.99
N VAL A 98 7.27 -6.17 6.86
CA VAL A 98 6.46 -6.40 5.66
C VAL A 98 7.39 -6.47 4.45
N GLU A 99 7.59 -7.66 3.93
CA GLU A 99 8.49 -7.87 2.79
C GLU A 99 8.09 -6.98 1.60
N CYS A 100 9.06 -6.31 0.97
CA CYS A 100 8.86 -5.48 -0.24
C CYS A 100 8.17 -6.27 -1.37
N GLU A 101 8.20 -7.60 -1.31
CA GLU A 101 7.49 -8.49 -2.23
C GLU A 101 5.99 -8.26 -2.24
N GLN A 102 5.38 -7.85 -1.12
CA GLN A 102 3.98 -7.45 -1.06
C GLN A 102 3.65 -6.31 -2.03
N SER A 103 4.49 -5.29 -2.05
CA SER A 103 4.34 -4.14 -2.96
C SER A 103 4.56 -4.55 -4.41
N LYS A 104 5.53 -5.43 -4.71
CA LYS A 104 5.79 -5.92 -6.06
C LYS A 104 4.62 -6.73 -6.62
N LEU A 105 4.10 -7.68 -5.84
CA LEU A 105 2.96 -8.51 -6.25
C LEU A 105 1.71 -7.66 -6.53
N PHE A 106 1.44 -6.69 -5.66
CA PHE A 106 0.30 -5.81 -5.85
C PHE A 106 0.48 -4.88 -7.05
N ALA A 107 1.68 -4.34 -7.26
CA ALA A 107 2.00 -3.51 -8.42
C ALA A 107 1.80 -4.26 -9.73
N GLU A 108 2.25 -5.51 -9.81
CA GLU A 108 2.05 -6.35 -10.99
C GLU A 108 0.57 -6.63 -11.23
N ALA A 109 -0.19 -6.94 -10.18
CA ALA A 109 -1.63 -7.17 -10.29
C ALA A 109 -2.39 -5.92 -10.76
N VAL A 110 -2.03 -4.72 -10.26
CA VAL A 110 -2.59 -3.44 -10.73
C VAL A 110 -2.29 -3.23 -12.20
N LYS A 111 -1.05 -3.47 -12.62
CA LYS A 111 -0.61 -3.34 -14.02
C LYS A 111 -1.37 -4.30 -14.94
N GLN A 112 -1.56 -5.56 -14.54
CA GLN A 112 -2.32 -6.56 -15.30
C GLN A 112 -3.80 -6.17 -15.49
N LYS A 113 -4.35 -5.35 -14.57
CA LYS A 113 -5.70 -4.78 -14.69
C LYS A 113 -5.74 -3.46 -15.46
N GLY A 114 -4.62 -3.04 -16.06
CA GLY A 114 -4.51 -1.79 -16.80
C GLY A 114 -4.47 -0.54 -15.94
N GLY A 115 -4.20 -0.67 -14.63
CA GLY A 115 -4.04 0.45 -13.72
C GLY A 115 -2.70 1.16 -13.89
N LYS A 116 -2.68 2.46 -13.56
CA LYS A 116 -1.43 3.23 -13.47
C LYS A 116 -0.74 2.91 -12.15
N ILE A 117 0.55 2.56 -12.21
CA ILE A 117 1.34 2.18 -11.04
C ILE A 117 2.75 2.77 -11.09
N VAL A 118 3.17 3.35 -9.99
CA VAL A 118 4.56 3.67 -9.68
C VAL A 118 4.96 2.82 -8.48
N LEU A 119 6.07 2.12 -8.58
CA LEU A 119 6.65 1.32 -7.51
C LEU A 119 8.07 1.81 -7.25
N ASP A 120 8.26 2.48 -6.12
CA ASP A 120 9.55 2.97 -5.66
C ASP A 120 10.13 2.00 -4.62
N ILE A 121 11.26 1.38 -4.97
CA ILE A 121 11.97 0.44 -4.11
C ILE A 121 13.25 1.10 -3.62
N TYR A 122 13.38 1.24 -2.29
CA TYR A 122 14.56 1.83 -1.66
C TYR A 122 15.50 0.73 -1.15
N PRO A 123 16.69 0.58 -1.76
CA PRO A 123 17.67 -0.41 -1.32
C PRO A 123 18.15 -0.14 0.11
N PHE A 124 18.20 -1.20 0.94
CA PHE A 124 18.67 -1.16 2.33
C PHE A 124 17.81 -0.35 3.31
N TYR A 125 16.60 0.06 2.93
CA TYR A 125 15.64 0.75 3.78
C TYR A 125 14.77 -0.27 4.52
N ASP A 126 14.50 0.04 5.79
CA ASP A 126 13.68 -0.78 6.69
C ASP A 126 12.17 -0.50 6.56
N HIS A 127 11.38 -1.03 7.51
CA HIS A 127 9.93 -0.83 7.55
C HIS A 127 9.49 0.62 7.73
N SER A 128 10.31 1.43 8.39
CA SER A 128 10.06 2.85 8.59
C SER A 128 10.50 3.71 7.40
N LEU A 129 10.96 3.08 6.31
CA LEU A 129 11.57 3.73 5.16
C LEU A 129 12.78 4.58 5.58
N SER A 130 13.58 4.05 6.50
CA SER A 130 14.84 4.63 6.95
C SER A 130 16.03 3.68 6.70
N SER A 131 17.23 4.24 6.65
CA SER A 131 18.48 3.51 6.50
C SER A 131 19.59 4.24 7.24
N LYS A 132 20.57 3.49 7.78
CA LYS A 132 21.73 4.08 8.46
C LYS A 132 22.47 5.05 7.53
N GLY A 133 22.53 6.33 7.95
CA GLY A 133 23.26 7.37 7.23
C GLY A 133 22.55 7.97 6.02
N SER A 134 21.30 7.62 5.78
CA SER A 134 20.50 8.22 4.70
C SER A 134 19.05 8.35 5.14
N ASP A 135 18.54 9.57 5.10
CA ASP A 135 17.12 9.87 5.28
C ASP A 135 16.56 10.42 3.97
N LYS A 136 15.65 9.66 3.38
CA LYS A 136 14.96 10.04 2.15
C LYS A 136 13.47 10.30 2.36
N MET A 137 13.04 10.44 3.60
CA MET A 137 11.62 10.68 3.89
C MET A 137 11.09 11.93 3.22
N GLU A 138 11.90 12.99 3.18
CA GLU A 138 11.55 14.22 2.47
C GLU A 138 11.41 13.99 0.96
N GLU A 139 12.33 13.26 0.33
CA GLU A 139 12.24 12.88 -1.09
C GLU A 139 10.99 12.06 -1.37
N ILE A 140 10.72 11.04 -0.53
CA ILE A 140 9.53 10.18 -0.62
C ILE A 140 8.25 11.02 -0.48
N PHE A 141 8.25 11.95 0.48
CA PHE A 141 7.11 12.85 0.70
C PHE A 141 6.84 13.73 -0.53
N PHE A 142 7.84 14.40 -1.07
CA PHE A 142 7.68 15.27 -2.25
C PHE A 142 7.23 14.48 -3.48
N LYS A 143 7.79 13.32 -3.74
CA LYS A 143 7.33 12.42 -4.81
C LYS A 143 5.85 12.04 -4.65
N SER A 144 5.42 11.82 -3.40
CA SER A 144 4.02 11.50 -3.13
C SER A 144 3.10 12.70 -3.35
N VAL A 145 3.53 13.90 -2.97
CA VAL A 145 2.79 15.13 -3.25
C VAL A 145 2.64 15.35 -4.76
N GLU A 146 3.72 15.22 -5.52
CA GLU A 146 3.69 15.33 -6.98
C GLU A 146 2.75 14.29 -7.61
N PHE A 147 2.81 13.05 -7.13
CA PHE A 147 1.93 11.99 -7.60
C PHE A 147 0.45 12.31 -7.31
N ILE A 148 0.14 12.79 -6.11
CA ILE A 148 -1.21 13.19 -5.70
C ILE A 148 -1.70 14.34 -6.59
N GLN A 149 -0.93 15.40 -6.76
CA GLN A 149 -1.28 16.56 -7.58
C GLN A 149 -1.56 16.17 -9.04
N LYS A 150 -0.81 15.22 -9.58
CA LYS A 150 -0.96 14.74 -10.96
C LYS A 150 -2.20 13.88 -11.17
N ASN A 151 -2.63 13.11 -10.17
CA ASN A 151 -3.67 12.08 -10.33
C ASN A 151 -4.97 12.39 -9.57
N LEU A 152 -4.99 13.41 -8.73
CA LEU A 152 -6.17 13.88 -8.01
C LEU A 152 -6.81 15.08 -8.75
N LYS A 153 -7.25 14.82 -9.98
CA LYS A 153 -7.93 15.82 -10.83
C LYS A 153 -9.26 15.26 -11.33
#